data_9115b7b77249eff141d245a89180d212
#
_entry.id   9115b7b77249eff141d245a89180d212
#
_cell.length_a   1.000
_cell.length_b   1.000
_cell.length_c   1.000
_cell.angle_alpha   90.00
_cell.angle_beta   90.00
_cell.angle_gamma   90.00
#
_symmetry.space_group_name_H-M   'P 1'
#
loop_
_entity.id
_entity.type
_entity.pdbx_description
1 polymer ?
#
loop_
_entity_poly.entity_id
_entity_poly.type
_entity_poly.pdbx_seq_one_letter_code
_entity_poly.pdbx_strand_id
1 'polypeptide(L)'
;MIITGLSAGGTITTFETQNDSTLAGAISVAPFLGPAFLPPWATQAATNLLLLLPNMMLWWNPETPYSSPRMPYVYPRFATRAVAELMRLGRITAAQAGWEAPAAQGIGFLLNEADHSVNNAQARQLVAQWREDGRTVDLRFLPQADGLPHDVIDPREPHGAVSIVYPILLDMIAVDSK
;
A
#
# COMPACT_ATOMS: atom_id res chain seq x y z
N MET A 1 8.37 -4.02 18.01
CA MET A 1 7.61 -4.89 17.10
C MET A 1 7.84 -4.38 15.66
N ILE A 2 7.93 -5.29 14.67
CA ILE A 2 7.95 -4.90 13.25
C ILE A 2 6.62 -5.32 12.64
N ILE A 3 6.02 -4.43 11.85
CA ILE A 3 4.79 -4.73 11.10
C ILE A 3 5.05 -4.66 9.60
N THR A 4 4.35 -5.47 8.83
CA THR A 4 4.35 -5.39 7.37
C THR A 4 2.94 -5.61 6.82
N GLY A 5 2.61 -4.94 5.74
CA GLY A 5 1.31 -5.08 5.10
C GLY A 5 1.36 -4.80 3.61
N LEU A 6 0.53 -5.54 2.85
CA LEU A 6 0.33 -5.37 1.42
C LEU A 6 -0.96 -4.57 1.16
N SER A 7 -0.96 -3.71 0.13
CA SER A 7 -2.17 -3.05 -0.39
C SER A 7 -2.92 -2.28 0.71
N ALA A 8 -4.14 -2.65 1.05
CA ALA A 8 -4.90 -2.09 2.18
C ALA A 8 -4.14 -2.25 3.51
N GLY A 9 -3.52 -3.41 3.74
CA GLY A 9 -2.62 -3.63 4.88
C GLY A 9 -1.41 -2.70 4.84
N GLY A 10 -0.86 -2.44 3.65
CA GLY A 10 0.19 -1.45 3.45
C GLY A 10 -0.23 -0.02 3.81
N THR A 11 -1.48 0.36 3.52
CA THR A 11 -2.03 1.67 3.93
C THR A 11 -2.11 1.79 5.45
N ILE A 12 -2.58 0.73 6.13
CA ILE A 12 -2.62 0.69 7.60
C ILE A 12 -1.20 0.75 8.15
N THR A 13 -0.27 -0.07 7.62
CA THR A 13 1.15 -0.02 8.01
C THR A 13 1.73 1.39 7.83
N THR A 14 1.42 2.06 6.74
CA THR A 14 1.87 3.44 6.47
C THR A 14 1.31 4.43 7.51
N PHE A 15 0.04 4.27 7.90
CA PHE A 15 -0.58 5.10 8.95
C PHE A 15 0.07 4.84 10.32
N GLU A 16 0.30 3.59 10.69
CA GLU A 16 0.97 3.23 11.94
C GLU A 16 2.44 3.72 11.94
N THR A 17 3.12 3.68 10.78
CA THR A 17 4.46 4.28 10.63
C THR A 17 4.48 5.75 11.04
N GLN A 18 3.45 6.50 10.65
CA GLN A 18 3.32 7.93 10.98
C GLN A 18 3.05 8.15 12.48
N ASN A 19 2.25 7.26 13.12
CA ASN A 19 1.60 7.56 14.39
C ASN A 19 2.10 6.73 15.58
N ASP A 20 2.75 5.57 15.38
CA ASP A 20 3.15 4.66 16.47
C ASP A 20 4.67 4.63 16.69
N SER A 21 5.13 5.32 17.71
CA SER A 21 6.55 5.34 18.13
C SER A 21 7.03 4.04 18.79
N THR A 22 6.15 3.11 19.11
CA THR A 22 6.51 1.81 19.71
C THR A 22 6.98 0.80 18.65
N LEU A 23 6.77 1.11 17.37
CA LEU A 23 7.22 0.27 16.27
C LEU A 23 8.73 0.39 16.06
N ALA A 24 9.41 -0.75 16.20
CA ALA A 24 10.82 -0.87 15.85
C ALA A 24 11.04 -0.80 14.32
N GLY A 25 10.03 -1.23 13.54
CA GLY A 25 10.04 -1.13 12.08
C GLY A 25 8.66 -1.32 11.47
N ALA A 26 8.46 -0.74 10.29
CA ALA A 26 7.24 -0.84 9.52
C ALA A 26 7.56 -0.91 8.01
N ILE A 27 7.08 -1.95 7.32
CA ILE A 27 7.34 -2.16 5.90
C ILE A 27 6.03 -2.17 5.14
N SER A 28 5.81 -1.14 4.32
CA SER A 28 4.62 -1.00 3.46
C SER A 28 4.91 -1.58 2.08
N VAL A 29 4.17 -2.64 1.71
CA VAL A 29 4.29 -3.30 0.40
C VAL A 29 3.13 -2.84 -0.47
N ALA A 30 3.44 -2.21 -1.62
CA ALA A 30 2.46 -1.71 -2.57
C ALA A 30 1.23 -1.07 -1.89
N PRO A 31 1.39 -0.07 -0.99
CA PRO A 31 0.30 0.48 -0.19
C PRO A 31 -0.78 1.11 -1.06
N PHE A 32 -2.05 0.85 -0.75
CA PHE A 32 -3.18 1.44 -1.45
C PHE A 32 -3.46 2.86 -0.93
N LEU A 33 -2.69 3.85 -1.38
CA LEU A 33 -2.93 5.26 -1.08
C LEU A 33 -3.89 5.92 -2.07
N GLY A 34 -4.20 5.23 -3.15
CA GLY A 34 -5.14 5.58 -4.20
C GLY A 34 -5.01 4.61 -5.38
N PRO A 35 -6.03 4.49 -6.23
CA PRO A 35 -5.97 3.63 -7.40
C PRO A 35 -4.98 4.16 -8.46
N ALA A 36 -4.34 3.25 -9.20
CA ALA A 36 -3.30 3.60 -10.17
C ALA A 36 -3.77 4.59 -11.26
N PHE A 37 -5.02 4.47 -11.70
CA PHE A 37 -5.59 5.32 -12.75
C PHE A 37 -5.92 6.75 -12.30
N LEU A 38 -5.91 7.01 -10.98
CA LEU A 38 -6.28 8.30 -10.41
C LEU A 38 -5.03 9.13 -10.07
N PRO A 39 -4.84 10.30 -10.67
CA PRO A 39 -3.69 11.12 -10.33
C PRO A 39 -3.77 11.63 -8.87
N PRO A 40 -2.63 11.86 -8.20
CA PRO A 40 -2.59 12.22 -6.77
C PRO A 40 -3.47 13.43 -6.41
N TRP A 41 -3.51 14.46 -7.27
CA TRP A 41 -4.30 15.67 -7.04
C TRP A 41 -5.82 15.43 -7.04
N ALA A 42 -6.30 14.39 -7.77
CA ALA A 42 -7.71 14.07 -7.87
C ALA A 42 -8.19 13.13 -6.74
N THR A 43 -7.27 12.49 -6.02
CA THR A 43 -7.59 11.48 -5.00
C THR A 43 -8.51 12.03 -3.92
N GLN A 44 -8.30 13.28 -3.48
CA GLN A 44 -9.15 13.91 -2.46
C GLN A 44 -10.60 14.08 -2.92
N ALA A 45 -10.80 14.61 -4.11
CA ALA A 45 -12.14 14.83 -4.65
C ALA A 45 -12.87 13.50 -4.84
N ALA A 46 -12.18 12.48 -5.37
CA ALA A 46 -12.72 11.13 -5.54
C ALA A 46 -13.07 10.49 -4.19
N THR A 47 -12.21 10.61 -3.19
CA THR A 47 -12.47 10.11 -1.84
C THR A 47 -13.73 10.74 -1.25
N ASN A 48 -13.82 12.07 -1.29
CA ASN A 48 -14.97 12.80 -0.76
C ASN A 48 -16.27 12.43 -1.49
N LEU A 49 -16.22 12.31 -2.81
CA LEU A 49 -17.36 11.88 -3.62
C LEU A 49 -17.83 10.48 -3.23
N LEU A 50 -16.92 9.51 -3.13
CA LEU A 50 -17.25 8.14 -2.75
C LEU A 50 -17.82 8.04 -1.33
N LEU A 51 -17.39 8.90 -0.40
CA LEU A 51 -17.91 8.95 0.96
C LEU A 51 -19.31 9.56 1.04
N LEU A 52 -19.65 10.46 0.11
CA LEU A 52 -20.99 11.09 0.03
C LEU A 52 -22.01 10.18 -0.65
N LEU A 53 -21.57 9.33 -1.56
CA LEU A 53 -22.45 8.42 -2.29
C LEU A 53 -22.92 7.25 -1.39
N PRO A 54 -24.06 6.62 -1.70
CA PRO A 54 -24.46 5.36 -1.07
C PRO A 54 -23.37 4.30 -1.22
N ASN A 55 -23.19 3.50 -0.17
CA ASN A 55 -22.25 2.39 -0.24
C ASN A 55 -22.72 1.33 -1.23
N MET A 56 -21.91 1.04 -2.23
CA MET A 56 -22.18 0.04 -3.26
C MET A 56 -21.19 -1.11 -3.16
N MET A 57 -21.65 -2.31 -3.50
CA MET A 57 -20.79 -3.50 -3.62
C MET A 57 -20.45 -3.70 -5.09
N LEU A 58 -19.20 -3.43 -5.45
CA LEU A 58 -18.70 -3.58 -6.82
C LEU A 58 -17.87 -4.87 -6.95
N TRP A 59 -17.87 -5.44 -8.15
CA TRP A 59 -17.04 -6.60 -8.47
C TRP A 59 -15.61 -6.16 -8.79
N TRP A 60 -14.63 -6.92 -8.32
CA TRP A 60 -13.23 -6.72 -8.74
C TRP A 60 -13.05 -6.94 -10.24
N ASN A 61 -13.73 -7.94 -10.77
CA ASN A 61 -13.83 -8.18 -12.21
C ASN A 61 -15.30 -8.27 -12.61
N PRO A 62 -15.87 -7.21 -13.21
CA PRO A 62 -17.28 -7.20 -13.62
C PRO A 62 -17.58 -8.14 -14.80
N GLU A 63 -16.59 -8.52 -15.58
CA GLU A 63 -16.77 -9.46 -16.71
C GLU A 63 -16.93 -10.91 -16.23
N THR A 64 -16.35 -11.24 -15.08
CA THR A 64 -16.42 -12.57 -14.49
C THR A 64 -16.83 -12.53 -13.02
N PRO A 65 -18.06 -12.04 -12.70
CA PRO A 65 -18.44 -11.67 -11.35
C PRO A 65 -18.46 -12.85 -10.35
N TYR A 66 -18.65 -14.08 -10.81
CA TYR A 66 -18.71 -15.27 -9.94
C TYR A 66 -17.48 -16.17 -10.05
N SER A 67 -16.57 -15.86 -10.95
CA SER A 67 -15.33 -16.57 -11.07
C SER A 67 -14.20 -15.72 -10.49
N SER A 68 -13.85 -15.98 -9.23
CA SER A 68 -12.49 -15.75 -8.78
C SER A 68 -11.77 -17.10 -8.90
N PRO A 69 -11.33 -17.50 -10.10
CA PRO A 69 -10.76 -18.82 -10.30
C PRO A 69 -9.40 -18.98 -9.66
N ARG A 70 -8.79 -17.87 -9.24
CA ARG A 70 -7.41 -17.85 -8.75
C ARG A 70 -7.30 -17.97 -7.23
N MET A 71 -8.29 -17.45 -6.50
CA MET A 71 -8.22 -17.42 -5.03
C MET A 71 -9.61 -17.63 -4.41
N PRO A 72 -9.99 -18.87 -4.07
CA PRO A 72 -11.35 -19.19 -3.53
C PRO A 72 -11.65 -18.54 -2.18
N TYR A 73 -10.66 -17.96 -1.52
CA TYR A 73 -10.76 -17.25 -0.24
C TYR A 73 -10.78 -15.72 -0.37
N VAL A 74 -10.65 -15.18 -1.58
CA VAL A 74 -10.78 -13.75 -1.84
C VAL A 74 -12.23 -13.39 -2.13
N TYR A 75 -12.75 -12.38 -1.43
CA TYR A 75 -14.08 -11.86 -1.72
C TYR A 75 -14.13 -11.28 -3.15
N PRO A 76 -15.10 -11.68 -3.97
CA PRO A 76 -15.17 -11.24 -5.36
C PRO A 76 -15.63 -9.77 -5.51
N ARG A 77 -16.08 -9.15 -4.42
CA ARG A 77 -16.63 -7.80 -4.37
C ARG A 77 -15.97 -6.97 -3.28
N PHE A 78 -15.99 -5.66 -3.47
CA PHE A 78 -15.58 -4.68 -2.46
C PHE A 78 -16.66 -3.62 -2.24
N ALA A 79 -16.66 -3.03 -1.05
CA ALA A 79 -17.52 -1.92 -0.71
C ALA A 79 -16.85 -0.60 -1.13
N THR A 80 -17.55 0.24 -1.88
CA THR A 80 -17.00 1.55 -2.33
C THR A 80 -16.60 2.43 -1.15
N ARG A 81 -17.36 2.39 -0.06
CA ARG A 81 -17.03 3.14 1.16
C ARG A 81 -15.76 2.61 1.84
N ALA A 82 -15.50 1.31 1.84
CA ALA A 82 -14.27 0.76 2.41
C ALA A 82 -13.02 1.24 1.63
N VAL A 83 -13.11 1.27 0.30
CA VAL A 83 -12.05 1.83 -0.56
C VAL A 83 -11.85 3.32 -0.27
N ALA A 84 -12.93 4.09 -0.15
CA ALA A 84 -12.85 5.51 0.16
C ALA A 84 -12.23 5.79 1.55
N GLU A 85 -12.54 4.96 2.56
CA GLU A 85 -11.93 5.10 3.90
C GLU A 85 -10.43 4.77 3.88
N LEU A 86 -9.99 3.78 3.10
CA LEU A 86 -8.56 3.52 2.91
C LEU A 86 -7.86 4.69 2.21
N MET A 87 -8.46 5.25 1.15
CA MET A 87 -7.94 6.45 0.50
C MET A 87 -7.89 7.64 1.47
N ARG A 88 -8.90 7.79 2.34
CA ARG A 88 -8.94 8.82 3.38
C ARG A 88 -7.81 8.63 4.39
N LEU A 89 -7.56 7.39 4.83
CA LEU A 89 -6.48 7.07 5.75
C LEU A 89 -5.11 7.45 5.16
N GLY A 90 -4.83 7.06 3.91
CA GLY A 90 -3.60 7.45 3.22
C GLY A 90 -3.44 8.97 3.10
N ARG A 91 -4.54 9.69 2.88
CA ARG A 91 -4.52 11.16 2.83
C ARG A 91 -4.30 11.82 4.18
N ILE A 92 -4.86 11.27 5.26
CA ILE A 92 -4.58 11.75 6.62
C ILE A 92 -3.09 11.58 6.90
N THR A 93 -2.51 10.43 6.58
CA THR A 93 -1.08 10.17 6.75
C THR A 93 -0.23 11.17 5.96
N ALA A 94 -0.57 11.39 4.68
CA ALA A 94 0.15 12.37 3.85
C ALA A 94 0.01 13.82 4.38
N ALA A 95 -1.14 14.17 4.94
CA ALA A 95 -1.32 15.47 5.57
C ALA A 95 -0.48 15.60 6.85
N GLN A 96 -0.46 14.58 7.71
CA GLN A 96 0.37 14.55 8.93
C GLN A 96 1.85 14.68 8.59
N ALA A 97 2.33 13.96 7.58
CA ALA A 97 3.71 14.06 7.09
C ALA A 97 4.13 15.47 6.67
N GLY A 98 3.19 16.35 6.36
CA GLY A 98 3.47 17.75 6.01
C GLY A 98 3.87 18.64 7.20
N TRP A 99 3.71 18.17 8.43
CA TRP A 99 4.06 18.95 9.64
C TRP A 99 4.66 18.12 10.77
N GLU A 100 4.72 16.81 10.66
CA GLU A 100 5.20 15.92 11.71
C GLU A 100 5.98 14.75 11.11
N ALA A 101 7.20 14.54 11.58
CA ALA A 101 8.02 13.42 11.16
C ALA A 101 7.38 12.09 11.60
N PRO A 102 7.52 10.99 10.82
CA PRO A 102 6.97 9.70 11.19
C PRO A 102 7.55 9.16 12.49
N ALA A 103 6.69 8.52 13.29
CA ALA A 103 6.99 8.09 14.64
C ALA A 103 7.78 6.77 14.72
N ALA A 104 7.58 5.83 13.78
CA ALA A 104 8.26 4.54 13.75
C ALA A 104 9.79 4.70 13.60
N GLN A 105 10.56 3.76 14.17
CA GLN A 105 12.03 3.82 14.16
C GLN A 105 12.60 3.42 12.78
N GLY A 106 12.26 2.25 12.27
CA GLY A 106 12.64 1.77 10.95
C GLY A 106 11.48 1.93 9.96
N ILE A 107 11.76 2.39 8.74
CA ILE A 107 10.73 2.65 7.73
C ILE A 107 11.15 2.06 6.39
N GLY A 108 10.32 1.14 5.89
CA GLY A 108 10.53 0.48 4.61
C GLY A 108 9.34 0.60 3.66
N PHE A 109 9.62 0.74 2.38
CA PHE A 109 8.65 0.62 1.29
C PHE A 109 9.17 -0.33 0.22
N LEU A 110 8.32 -1.27 -0.19
CA LEU A 110 8.54 -2.10 -1.36
C LEU A 110 7.44 -1.82 -2.38
N LEU A 111 7.80 -1.17 -3.49
CA LEU A 111 6.86 -0.77 -4.54
C LEU A 111 7.04 -1.68 -5.76
N ASN A 112 5.93 -2.14 -6.33
CA ASN A 112 5.95 -2.90 -7.59
C ASN A 112 5.69 -1.93 -8.76
N GLU A 113 6.67 -1.76 -9.65
CA GLU A 113 6.56 -0.83 -10.78
C GLU A 113 5.61 -1.34 -11.88
N ALA A 114 5.35 -2.65 -11.93
CA ALA A 114 4.36 -3.25 -12.83
C ALA A 114 2.92 -3.20 -12.29
N ASP A 115 2.72 -2.67 -11.08
CA ASP A 115 1.42 -2.66 -10.43
C ASP A 115 0.46 -1.64 -11.07
N HIS A 116 -0.68 -2.13 -11.55
CA HIS A 116 -1.76 -1.33 -12.12
C HIS A 116 -2.93 -1.10 -11.15
N SER A 117 -2.82 -1.58 -9.91
CA SER A 117 -3.87 -1.47 -8.89
C SER A 117 -3.70 -0.24 -8.02
N VAL A 118 -2.47 0.08 -7.62
CA VAL A 118 -2.15 1.15 -6.67
C VAL A 118 -1.34 2.28 -7.30
N ASN A 119 -1.49 3.48 -6.75
CA ASN A 119 -0.77 4.66 -7.23
C ASN A 119 0.60 4.79 -6.54
N ASN A 120 1.64 4.24 -7.16
CA ASN A 120 3.01 4.33 -6.67
C ASN A 120 3.53 5.78 -6.55
N ALA A 121 2.98 6.74 -7.31
CA ALA A 121 3.40 8.14 -7.22
C ALA A 121 3.06 8.75 -5.86
N GLN A 122 1.91 8.38 -5.26
CA GLN A 122 1.54 8.85 -3.92
C GLN A 122 2.48 8.28 -2.83
N ALA A 123 2.85 7.01 -2.94
CA ALA A 123 3.82 6.41 -2.02
C ALA A 123 5.20 7.10 -2.14
N ARG A 124 5.66 7.37 -3.36
CA ARG A 124 6.93 8.12 -3.58
C ARG A 124 6.89 9.53 -3.02
N GLN A 125 5.77 10.24 -3.16
CA GLN A 125 5.59 11.57 -2.59
C GLN A 125 5.67 11.55 -1.06
N LEU A 126 5.01 10.59 -0.42
CA LEU A 126 5.05 10.43 1.03
C LEU A 126 6.48 10.10 1.52
N VAL A 127 7.17 9.18 0.84
CA VAL A 127 8.57 8.85 1.16
C VAL A 127 9.48 10.07 0.99
N ALA A 128 9.28 10.87 -0.05
CA ALA A 128 10.05 12.09 -0.26
C ALA A 128 9.85 13.08 0.91
N GLN A 129 8.59 13.27 1.34
CA GLN A 129 8.26 14.13 2.48
C GLN A 129 8.96 13.67 3.76
N TRP A 130 8.86 12.38 4.10
CA TRP A 130 9.52 11.84 5.29
C TRP A 130 11.06 11.97 5.25
N ARG A 131 11.64 11.89 4.05
CA ARG A 131 13.09 12.13 3.87
C ARG A 131 13.47 13.61 4.03
N GLU A 132 12.62 14.52 3.59
CA GLU A 132 12.76 15.96 3.84
C GLU A 132 12.71 16.28 5.33
N ASP A 133 11.91 15.54 6.11
CA ASP A 133 11.84 15.62 7.57
C ASP A 133 13.04 14.94 8.28
N GLY A 134 14.04 14.51 7.53
CA GLY A 134 15.27 13.90 8.04
C GLY A 134 15.19 12.42 8.37
N ARG A 135 14.12 11.73 7.98
CA ARG A 135 13.98 10.29 8.23
C ARG A 135 14.66 9.47 7.14
N THR A 136 15.33 8.41 7.57
CA THR A 136 15.85 7.39 6.65
C THR A 136 14.70 6.45 6.28
N VAL A 137 14.45 6.29 4.98
CA VAL A 137 13.44 5.37 4.46
C VAL A 137 14.09 4.41 3.49
N ASP A 138 14.04 3.11 3.77
CA ASP A 138 14.45 2.05 2.83
C ASP A 138 13.37 1.88 1.75
N LEU A 139 13.59 2.47 0.59
CA LEU A 139 12.67 2.40 -0.54
C LEU A 139 13.23 1.48 -1.61
N ARG A 140 12.57 0.36 -1.82
CA ARG A 140 12.93 -0.64 -2.84
C ARG A 140 11.86 -0.81 -3.89
N PHE A 141 12.27 -1.34 -5.04
CA PHE A 141 11.39 -1.53 -6.19
C PHE A 141 11.49 -2.95 -6.73
N LEU A 142 10.33 -3.50 -7.07
CA LEU A 142 10.22 -4.64 -7.98
C LEU A 142 10.13 -4.05 -9.39
N PRO A 143 11.08 -4.42 -10.30
CA PRO A 143 11.16 -3.80 -11.61
C PRO A 143 9.92 -4.04 -12.47
N GLN A 144 9.55 -3.06 -13.29
CA GLN A 144 8.44 -3.20 -14.23
C GLN A 144 8.66 -4.36 -15.22
N ALA A 145 9.92 -4.64 -15.57
CA ALA A 145 10.26 -5.72 -16.51
C ALA A 145 9.91 -7.12 -15.98
N ASP A 146 9.78 -7.27 -14.66
CA ASP A 146 9.42 -8.56 -14.03
C ASP A 146 7.92 -8.87 -14.19
N GLY A 147 7.09 -7.88 -14.53
CA GLY A 147 5.65 -8.05 -14.80
C GLY A 147 4.87 -8.66 -13.64
N LEU A 148 5.30 -8.42 -12.39
CA LEU A 148 4.72 -9.05 -11.21
C LEU A 148 3.30 -8.54 -10.94
N PRO A 149 2.38 -9.40 -10.46
CA PRO A 149 1.02 -9.00 -10.10
C PRO A 149 1.01 -8.08 -8.88
N HIS A 150 -0.15 -7.55 -8.52
CA HIS A 150 -0.33 -6.74 -7.32
C HIS A 150 -0.07 -7.55 -6.04
N ASP A 151 -0.61 -8.76 -5.95
CA ASP A 151 -0.39 -9.65 -4.80
C ASP A 151 0.93 -10.40 -4.94
N VAL A 152 1.99 -9.79 -4.43
CA VAL A 152 3.36 -10.33 -4.54
C VAL A 152 3.79 -11.16 -3.32
N ILE A 153 2.97 -11.19 -2.25
CA ILE A 153 3.35 -11.86 -0.99
C ILE A 153 2.55 -13.14 -0.69
N ASP A 154 1.45 -13.41 -1.41
CA ASP A 154 0.70 -14.64 -1.21
C ASP A 154 1.33 -15.80 -2.02
N PRO A 155 1.82 -16.87 -1.36
CA PRO A 155 2.42 -18.01 -2.06
C PRO A 155 1.40 -18.81 -2.89
N ARG A 156 0.11 -18.54 -2.73
CA ARG A 156 -0.98 -19.20 -3.47
C ARG A 156 -1.37 -18.43 -4.73
N GLU A 157 -0.87 -17.20 -4.90
CA GLU A 157 -1.05 -16.45 -6.16
C GLU A 157 -0.24 -17.13 -7.27
N PRO A 158 -0.89 -17.62 -8.36
CA PRO A 158 -0.22 -18.41 -9.40
C PRO A 158 0.92 -17.68 -10.11
N HIS A 159 0.87 -16.36 -10.14
CA HIS A 159 1.90 -15.49 -10.73
C HIS A 159 2.68 -14.74 -9.67
N GLY A 160 2.49 -15.08 -8.41
CA GLY A 160 3.21 -14.50 -7.29
C GLY A 160 4.70 -14.82 -7.35
N ALA A 161 5.51 -13.94 -6.80
CA ALA A 161 6.95 -14.02 -6.87
C ALA A 161 7.57 -14.07 -5.46
N VAL A 162 7.01 -14.89 -4.58
CA VAL A 162 7.48 -14.99 -3.19
C VAL A 162 8.97 -15.32 -3.09
N SER A 163 9.51 -16.09 -4.04
CA SER A 163 10.95 -16.39 -4.12
C SER A 163 11.82 -15.16 -4.41
N ILE A 164 11.27 -14.12 -5.02
CA ILE A 164 11.93 -12.83 -5.25
C ILE A 164 11.65 -11.89 -4.07
N VAL A 165 10.40 -11.82 -3.64
CA VAL A 165 9.93 -10.80 -2.69
C VAL A 165 10.33 -11.11 -1.25
N TYR A 166 10.26 -12.37 -0.81
CA TYR A 166 10.58 -12.74 0.57
C TYR A 166 12.04 -12.45 0.95
N PRO A 167 13.06 -12.75 0.13
CA PRO A 167 14.44 -12.36 0.44
C PRO A 167 14.60 -10.84 0.62
N ILE A 168 13.91 -10.03 -0.20
CA ILE A 168 13.93 -8.57 -0.10
C ILE A 168 13.33 -8.12 1.23
N LEU A 169 12.15 -8.64 1.60
CA LEU A 169 11.47 -8.29 2.86
C LEU A 169 12.29 -8.72 4.08
N LEU A 170 12.89 -9.91 4.05
CA LEU A 170 13.73 -10.38 5.15
C LEU A 170 15.00 -9.53 5.32
N ASP A 171 15.59 -9.06 4.23
CA ASP A 171 16.73 -8.15 4.29
C ASP A 171 16.34 -6.78 4.85
N MET A 172 15.18 -6.24 4.45
CA MET A 172 14.62 -5.00 5.01
C MET A 172 14.39 -5.11 6.52
N ILE A 173 13.82 -6.23 6.99
CA ILE A 173 13.62 -6.51 8.42
C ILE A 173 14.94 -6.58 9.17
N ALA A 174 15.98 -7.19 8.58
CA ALA A 174 17.27 -7.36 9.21
C ALA A 174 18.04 -6.03 9.38
N VAL A 175 17.85 -5.10 8.46
CA VAL A 175 18.45 -3.74 8.53
C VAL A 175 17.84 -2.94 9.67
N ASP A 176 16.52 -2.99 9.86
CA ASP A 176 15.81 -2.26 10.91
C ASP A 176 16.03 -2.86 12.31
N SER A 177 16.71 -4.01 12.42
CA SER A 177 16.97 -4.69 13.69
C SER A 177 18.34 -4.32 14.31
N LYS A 178 19.12 -3.46 13.67
CA LYS A 178 20.44 -3.00 14.13
C LYS A 178 20.37 -1.57 14.66
#